data_e0677d4ec7f4673dd2942410197bd6ea
#
_entry.id   e0677d4ec7f4673dd2942410197bd6ea
#
_cell.length_a   1.000
_cell.length_b   1.000
_cell.length_c   1.000
_cell.angle_alpha   90.00
_cell.angle_beta   90.00
_cell.angle_gamma   90.00
#
_symmetry.space_group_name_H-M   'P 1'
#
loop_
_entity.id
_entity.type
_entity.pdbx_description
1 polymer ?
#
loop_
_entity_poly.entity_id
_entity_poly.type
_entity_poly.pdbx_seq_one_letter_code
_entity_poly.pdbx_strand_id
1 'polypeptide(L)'
;MARSLFLRIVQSVVEHDSYFMQKRNSAGIIGLSPLQKITAAFRMLAYGVPADATDEFIRIGESTAIESLKRFVQAAVEVFGDEYLRSPNNIDTARLLEMGEARGFRGMLGSIDCMHWKWKNCPAAWQGMYTGHVHEPTIILEAVASQDLWIWHAFFGLPGSHNDINVLHRSPLFAKLAEGQAPEVNYTINDHNYTIGYYLADGIYPPWAIFVKTITSPQGNKKKLFSQAQEGARKDVERAFGVLQARFAIVRGPARFWDQETLRQIMTACIIMHNMIIEDEREDFDYDHEPENFHYDHEGERVIIEDEHTPELSQFMEFIKNNHDIRDRQAHSQLQDDLVEHLW
;
A
#
# COMPACT_ATOMS: atom_id res chain seq x y z
N MET A 1 2.57 -17.64 4.18
CA MET A 1 4.00 -17.37 3.86
C MET A 1 4.72 -18.70 3.75
N ALA A 2 5.28 -18.98 2.61
CA ALA A 2 6.08 -20.19 2.37
C ALA A 2 7.38 -20.14 3.19
N ARG A 3 7.97 -21.34 3.39
CA ARG A 3 9.24 -21.45 4.11
C ARG A 3 10.40 -20.78 3.35
N SER A 4 10.38 -20.86 2.02
CA SER A 4 11.36 -20.23 1.12
C SER A 4 11.40 -18.72 1.32
N LEU A 5 10.24 -18.06 1.26
CA LEU A 5 10.09 -16.63 1.47
C LEU A 5 10.57 -16.23 2.87
N PHE A 6 10.19 -16.96 3.92
CA PHE A 6 10.67 -16.67 5.28
C PHE A 6 12.18 -16.72 5.37
N LEU A 7 12.83 -17.75 4.79
CA LEU A 7 14.28 -17.88 4.82
C LEU A 7 14.99 -16.78 3.99
N ARG A 8 14.42 -16.37 2.85
CA ARG A 8 14.89 -15.22 2.07
C ARG A 8 14.90 -13.95 2.93
N ILE A 9 13.81 -13.67 3.63
CA ILE A 9 13.71 -12.50 4.52
C ILE A 9 14.74 -12.58 5.65
N VAL A 10 14.88 -13.76 6.28
CA VAL A 10 15.88 -13.95 7.36
C VAL A 10 17.29 -13.67 6.85
N GLN A 11 17.67 -14.21 5.70
CA GLN A 11 19.01 -14.01 5.14
C GLN A 11 19.27 -12.54 4.85
N SER A 12 18.38 -11.86 4.12
CA SER A 12 18.55 -10.45 3.76
C SER A 12 18.62 -9.52 4.97
N VAL A 13 17.78 -9.76 6.00
CA VAL A 13 17.82 -8.98 7.24
C VAL A 13 19.11 -9.19 8.03
N VAL A 14 19.65 -10.42 8.08
CA VAL A 14 20.91 -10.72 8.76
C VAL A 14 22.10 -10.09 8.06
N GLU A 15 22.09 -10.07 6.73
CA GLU A 15 23.12 -9.42 5.90
C GLU A 15 23.08 -7.90 6.08
N HIS A 16 21.88 -7.31 6.23
CA HIS A 16 21.70 -5.87 6.38
C HIS A 16 22.02 -5.36 7.78
N ASP A 17 21.53 -5.99 8.86
CA ASP A 17 21.77 -5.54 10.25
C ASP A 17 22.52 -6.58 11.08
N SER A 18 23.76 -6.22 11.43
CA SER A 18 24.66 -7.04 12.28
C SER A 18 24.11 -7.35 13.68
N TYR A 19 23.03 -6.68 14.13
CA TYR A 19 22.33 -7.02 15.36
C TYR A 19 21.81 -8.45 15.33
N PHE A 20 21.34 -8.92 14.19
CA PHE A 20 20.80 -10.26 14.03
C PHE A 20 21.86 -11.35 14.01
N MET A 21 23.13 -11.03 13.73
CA MET A 21 24.22 -12.01 13.80
C MET A 21 24.35 -12.61 15.20
N GLN A 22 24.58 -13.92 15.26
CA GLN A 22 24.81 -14.60 16.54
C GLN A 22 26.20 -14.23 17.09
N LYS A 23 26.24 -13.70 18.30
CA LYS A 23 27.47 -13.26 18.97
C LYS A 23 27.70 -14.03 20.27
N ARG A 24 28.95 -14.18 20.69
CA ARG A 24 29.30 -14.66 22.03
C ARG A 24 29.43 -13.48 22.98
N ASN A 25 29.00 -13.67 24.22
CA ASN A 25 29.24 -12.68 25.27
C ASN A 25 30.68 -12.74 25.79
N SER A 26 31.03 -11.87 26.75
CA SER A 26 32.36 -11.82 27.35
C SER A 26 32.79 -13.12 28.08
N ALA A 27 31.81 -13.95 28.49
CA ALA A 27 32.06 -15.27 29.09
C ALA A 27 32.11 -16.41 28.04
N GLY A 28 32.10 -16.10 26.74
CA GLY A 28 32.12 -17.09 25.66
C GLY A 28 30.82 -17.82 25.41
N ILE A 29 29.72 -17.46 26.12
CA ILE A 29 28.41 -18.09 25.97
C ILE A 29 27.79 -17.59 24.66
N ILE A 30 27.23 -18.51 23.85
CA ILE A 30 26.55 -18.20 22.60
C ILE A 30 25.22 -17.51 22.92
N GLY A 31 24.99 -16.35 22.32
CA GLY A 31 23.74 -15.60 22.42
C GLY A 31 22.65 -16.16 21.49
N LEU A 32 21.55 -15.40 21.40
CA LEU A 32 20.39 -15.76 20.55
C LEU A 32 20.77 -15.83 19.07
N SER A 33 20.22 -16.83 18.40
CA SER A 33 20.40 -17.00 16.95
C SER A 33 19.59 -15.97 16.14
N PRO A 34 19.94 -15.70 14.89
CA PRO A 34 19.13 -14.90 13.98
C PRO A 34 17.68 -15.37 13.91
N LEU A 35 17.49 -16.68 13.77
CA LEU A 35 16.15 -17.30 13.70
C LEU A 35 15.33 -17.02 14.96
N GLN A 36 15.90 -17.10 16.16
CA GLN A 36 15.16 -16.79 17.39
C GLN A 36 14.67 -15.34 17.41
N LYS A 37 15.56 -14.38 17.12
CA LYS A 37 15.23 -12.96 17.10
C LYS A 37 14.17 -12.61 16.07
N ILE A 38 14.35 -13.08 14.83
CA ILE A 38 13.44 -12.80 13.72
C ILE A 38 12.11 -13.52 13.90
N THR A 39 12.12 -14.79 14.40
CA THR A 39 10.87 -15.50 14.71
C THR A 39 10.09 -14.79 15.80
N ALA A 40 10.73 -14.19 16.83
CA ALA A 40 10.04 -13.40 17.84
C ALA A 40 9.34 -12.18 17.20
N ALA A 41 10.05 -11.44 16.34
CA ALA A 41 9.47 -10.32 15.60
C ALA A 41 8.26 -10.75 14.75
N PHE A 42 8.40 -11.83 13.96
CA PHE A 42 7.29 -12.36 13.16
C PHE A 42 6.08 -12.79 14.00
N ARG A 43 6.30 -13.44 15.14
CA ARG A 43 5.19 -13.83 16.03
C ARG A 43 4.45 -12.62 16.58
N MET A 44 5.18 -11.57 16.96
CA MET A 44 4.56 -10.32 17.40
C MET A 44 3.74 -9.66 16.28
N LEU A 45 4.26 -9.65 15.05
CA LEU A 45 3.55 -9.11 13.89
C LEU A 45 2.33 -9.97 13.52
N ALA A 46 2.53 -11.27 13.32
CA ALA A 46 1.50 -12.17 12.80
C ALA A 46 0.36 -12.43 13.80
N TYR A 47 0.69 -12.62 15.09
CA TYR A 47 -0.30 -12.94 16.11
C TYR A 47 -0.72 -11.75 16.99
N GLY A 48 -0.02 -10.62 16.89
CA GLY A 48 -0.28 -9.45 17.75
C GLY A 48 -0.05 -9.71 19.23
N VAL A 49 0.75 -10.74 19.54
CA VAL A 49 1.08 -11.10 20.94
C VAL A 49 2.01 -10.06 21.56
N PRO A 50 1.92 -9.81 22.87
CA PRO A 50 2.88 -8.97 23.57
C PRO A 50 4.26 -9.65 23.63
N ALA A 51 5.30 -8.86 23.82
CA ALA A 51 6.67 -9.34 23.74
C ALA A 51 7.03 -10.40 24.81
N ASP A 52 6.44 -10.30 26.01
CA ASP A 52 6.61 -11.27 27.10
C ASP A 52 6.10 -12.66 26.74
N ALA A 53 5.03 -12.76 25.93
CA ALA A 53 4.51 -14.04 25.45
C ALA A 53 5.48 -14.79 24.51
N THR A 54 6.52 -14.14 23.99
CA THR A 54 7.52 -14.80 23.15
C THR A 54 8.52 -15.64 23.95
N ASP A 55 8.65 -15.41 25.26
CA ASP A 55 9.59 -16.14 26.13
C ASP A 55 9.23 -17.63 26.24
N GLU A 56 7.95 -17.96 26.36
CA GLU A 56 7.49 -19.34 26.50
C GLU A 56 7.88 -20.23 25.31
N PHE A 57 7.86 -19.68 24.09
CA PHE A 57 8.04 -20.45 22.86
C PHE A 57 9.46 -20.34 22.27
N ILE A 58 10.08 -19.17 22.39
CA ILE A 58 11.34 -18.86 21.72
C ILE A 58 12.49 -18.72 22.72
N ARG A 59 12.16 -18.56 24.01
CA ARG A 59 13.14 -18.31 25.08
C ARG A 59 13.94 -17.04 24.83
N ILE A 60 13.22 -15.95 24.54
CA ILE A 60 13.77 -14.62 24.32
C ILE A 60 13.11 -13.64 25.29
N GLY A 61 13.89 -12.95 26.10
CA GLY A 61 13.34 -11.98 27.04
C GLY A 61 12.66 -10.78 26.37
N GLU A 62 11.64 -10.23 27.02
CA GLU A 62 10.75 -9.18 26.54
C GLU A 62 11.49 -8.00 25.87
N SER A 63 12.49 -7.43 26.57
CA SER A 63 13.25 -6.28 26.05
C SER A 63 14.00 -6.61 24.74
N THR A 64 14.53 -7.84 24.63
CA THR A 64 15.21 -8.29 23.41
C THR A 64 14.22 -8.57 22.30
N ALA A 65 13.03 -9.07 22.61
CA ALA A 65 11.97 -9.28 21.63
C ALA A 65 11.48 -7.94 21.05
N ILE A 66 11.27 -6.92 21.90
CA ILE A 66 10.90 -5.56 21.47
C ILE A 66 12.00 -4.94 20.58
N GLU A 67 13.26 -5.04 20.99
CA GLU A 67 14.39 -4.53 20.18
C GLU A 67 14.50 -5.29 18.85
N SER A 68 14.32 -6.62 18.87
CA SER A 68 14.32 -7.43 17.65
C SER A 68 13.18 -7.04 16.71
N LEU A 69 11.99 -6.75 17.23
CA LEU A 69 10.89 -6.26 16.40
C LEU A 69 11.22 -4.92 15.74
N LYS A 70 11.68 -3.93 16.52
CA LYS A 70 12.00 -2.60 16.00
C LYS A 70 13.05 -2.65 14.89
N ARG A 71 14.15 -3.37 15.12
CA ARG A 71 15.20 -3.54 14.12
C ARG A 71 14.75 -4.34 12.91
N PHE A 72 13.93 -5.37 13.14
CA PHE A 72 13.39 -6.18 12.05
C PHE A 72 12.50 -5.36 11.11
N VAL A 73 11.56 -4.57 11.62
CA VAL A 73 10.67 -3.77 10.77
C VAL A 73 11.43 -2.67 10.05
N GLN A 74 12.44 -2.06 10.68
CA GLN A 74 13.32 -1.10 10.03
C GLN A 74 14.10 -1.76 8.88
N ALA A 75 14.78 -2.88 9.14
CA ALA A 75 15.53 -3.61 8.13
C ALA A 75 14.63 -4.09 6.98
N ALA A 76 13.41 -4.58 7.28
CA ALA A 76 12.47 -5.00 6.26
C ALA A 76 12.06 -3.84 5.32
N VAL A 77 11.85 -2.64 5.86
CA VAL A 77 11.54 -1.45 5.06
C VAL A 77 12.74 -1.01 4.22
N GLU A 78 13.95 -1.00 4.80
CA GLU A 78 15.17 -0.57 4.10
C GLU A 78 15.58 -1.55 2.99
N VAL A 79 15.38 -2.85 3.18
CA VAL A 79 15.80 -3.90 2.22
C VAL A 79 14.77 -4.13 1.12
N PHE A 80 13.48 -4.13 1.46
CA PHE A 80 12.43 -4.57 0.55
C PHE A 80 11.48 -3.44 0.10
N GLY A 81 11.62 -2.23 0.65
CA GLY A 81 10.69 -1.12 0.40
C GLY A 81 10.63 -0.74 -1.07
N ASP A 82 11.79 -0.56 -1.70
CA ASP A 82 11.89 -0.12 -3.10
C ASP A 82 11.31 -1.13 -4.10
N GLU A 83 11.30 -2.41 -3.74
CA GLU A 83 10.75 -3.48 -4.59
C GLU A 83 9.26 -3.70 -4.35
N TYR A 84 8.82 -3.73 -3.09
CA TYR A 84 7.46 -4.17 -2.72
C TYR A 84 6.50 -3.04 -2.36
N LEU A 85 6.95 -1.79 -2.23
CA LEU A 85 6.10 -0.61 -1.98
C LEU A 85 6.51 0.54 -2.91
N ARG A 86 6.39 0.32 -4.19
CA ARG A 86 6.73 1.23 -5.28
C ARG A 86 5.52 1.61 -6.13
N SER A 87 5.67 2.65 -6.92
CA SER A 87 4.70 2.95 -7.98
C SER A 87 4.71 1.86 -9.06
N PRO A 88 3.58 1.54 -9.71
CA PRO A 88 3.52 0.58 -10.79
C PRO A 88 4.40 1.01 -11.97
N ASN A 89 5.16 0.07 -12.51
CA ASN A 89 5.91 0.24 -13.76
C ASN A 89 4.99 -0.03 -14.98
N ASN A 90 5.54 0.04 -16.21
CA ASN A 90 4.74 -0.14 -17.43
C ASN A 90 4.09 -1.53 -17.52
N ILE A 91 4.79 -2.59 -17.06
CA ILE A 91 4.26 -3.97 -17.05
C ILE A 91 3.13 -4.08 -16.04
N ASP A 92 3.34 -3.54 -14.83
CA ASP A 92 2.31 -3.50 -13.81
C ASP A 92 1.08 -2.72 -14.28
N THR A 93 1.30 -1.56 -14.91
CA THR A 93 0.24 -0.71 -15.45
C THR A 93 -0.59 -1.44 -16.50
N ALA A 94 0.06 -2.13 -17.45
CA ALA A 94 -0.65 -2.93 -18.45
C ALA A 94 -1.53 -4.00 -17.81
N ARG A 95 -1.00 -4.72 -16.81
CA ARG A 95 -1.75 -5.72 -16.04
C ARG A 95 -2.93 -5.12 -15.25
N LEU A 96 -2.74 -3.95 -14.64
CA LEU A 96 -3.82 -3.25 -13.92
C LEU A 96 -4.95 -2.84 -14.87
N LEU A 97 -4.59 -2.33 -16.05
CA LEU A 97 -5.57 -1.94 -17.08
C LEU A 97 -6.35 -3.15 -17.59
N GLU A 98 -5.70 -4.28 -17.82
CA GLU A 98 -6.34 -5.53 -18.24
C GLU A 98 -7.33 -6.03 -17.16
N MET A 99 -6.91 -6.07 -15.90
CA MET A 99 -7.78 -6.44 -14.77
C MET A 99 -8.99 -5.50 -14.63
N GLY A 100 -8.78 -4.20 -14.85
CA GLY A 100 -9.86 -3.21 -14.84
C GLY A 100 -10.84 -3.41 -16.00
N GLU A 101 -10.33 -3.61 -17.22
CA GLU A 101 -11.12 -3.83 -18.43
C GLU A 101 -11.96 -5.11 -18.34
N ALA A 102 -11.42 -6.20 -17.80
CA ALA A 102 -12.15 -7.45 -17.58
C ALA A 102 -13.39 -7.28 -16.68
N ARG A 103 -13.45 -6.20 -15.92
CA ARG A 103 -14.57 -5.84 -15.01
C ARG A 103 -15.41 -4.67 -15.54
N GLY A 104 -15.13 -4.19 -16.78
CA GLY A 104 -15.80 -3.06 -17.40
C GLY A 104 -15.26 -1.68 -16.97
N PHE A 105 -14.15 -1.61 -16.24
CA PHE A 105 -13.52 -0.37 -15.77
C PHE A 105 -12.22 -0.09 -16.54
N ARG A 106 -12.33 0.24 -17.84
CA ARG A 106 -11.19 0.63 -18.68
C ARG A 106 -10.47 1.84 -18.08
N GLY A 107 -9.16 1.76 -17.95
CA GLY A 107 -8.35 2.85 -17.38
C GLY A 107 -8.20 2.82 -15.86
N MET A 108 -8.81 1.85 -15.17
CA MET A 108 -8.72 1.68 -13.72
C MET A 108 -7.33 1.21 -13.30
N LEU A 109 -6.71 1.93 -12.36
CA LEU A 109 -5.42 1.58 -11.75
C LEU A 109 -5.55 0.92 -10.37
N GLY A 110 -6.73 0.97 -9.76
CA GLY A 110 -7.00 0.39 -8.45
C GLY A 110 -8.12 1.10 -7.71
N SER A 111 -8.23 0.79 -6.43
CA SER A 111 -9.19 1.41 -5.50
C SER A 111 -8.44 2.10 -4.38
N ILE A 112 -8.93 3.27 -3.94
CA ILE A 112 -8.35 4.06 -2.85
C ILE A 112 -9.32 4.16 -1.68
N ASP A 113 -8.80 4.00 -0.46
CA ASP A 113 -9.58 4.18 0.77
C ASP A 113 -8.65 4.44 1.97
N CYS A 114 -9.25 4.83 3.11
CA CYS A 114 -8.56 5.07 4.36
C CYS A 114 -8.98 4.06 5.44
N MET A 115 -7.99 3.55 6.18
CA MET A 115 -8.20 2.68 7.35
C MET A 115 -7.71 3.36 8.62
N HIS A 116 -8.47 3.24 9.73
CA HIS A 116 -8.11 3.76 11.03
C HIS A 116 -7.51 2.66 11.91
N TRP A 117 -6.26 2.83 12.35
CA TRP A 117 -5.62 1.97 13.32
C TRP A 117 -5.71 2.58 14.72
N LYS A 118 -6.38 1.92 15.66
CA LYS A 118 -6.55 2.40 17.03
C LYS A 118 -5.21 2.52 17.75
N TRP A 119 -4.96 3.67 18.37
CA TRP A 119 -3.71 3.93 19.11
C TRP A 119 -3.93 3.93 20.61
N LYS A 120 -3.82 2.75 21.24
CA LYS A 120 -4.09 2.56 22.66
C LYS A 120 -3.19 3.40 23.56
N ASN A 121 -1.91 3.48 23.23
CA ASN A 121 -0.91 4.19 24.02
C ASN A 121 -0.61 5.58 23.45
N CYS A 122 -1.60 6.25 22.82
CA CYS A 122 -1.48 7.61 22.37
C CYS A 122 -1.12 8.53 23.54
N PRO A 123 -0.05 9.35 23.42
CA PRO A 123 0.31 10.32 24.45
C PRO A 123 -0.87 11.21 24.82
N ALA A 124 -1.09 11.45 26.12
CA ALA A 124 -2.24 12.22 26.61
C ALA A 124 -2.35 13.61 25.94
N ALA A 125 -1.21 14.26 25.68
CA ALA A 125 -1.16 15.55 25.01
C ALA A 125 -1.65 15.51 23.54
N TRP A 126 -1.68 14.34 22.91
CA TRP A 126 -2.06 14.15 21.51
C TRP A 126 -3.45 13.54 21.34
N GLN A 127 -4.02 12.96 22.37
CA GLN A 127 -5.31 12.24 22.30
C GLN A 127 -6.40 13.06 21.61
N GLY A 128 -6.54 14.35 21.95
CA GLY A 128 -7.54 15.22 21.33
C GLY A 128 -7.35 15.38 19.82
N MET A 129 -6.11 15.47 19.36
CA MET A 129 -5.77 15.58 17.93
C MET A 129 -6.02 14.25 17.18
N TYR A 130 -5.77 13.11 17.83
CA TYR A 130 -5.92 11.79 17.20
C TYR A 130 -7.35 11.22 17.33
N THR A 131 -8.22 11.81 18.14
CA THR A 131 -9.61 11.37 18.33
C THR A 131 -10.51 12.04 17.29
N GLY A 132 -11.08 11.26 16.40
CA GLY A 132 -12.04 11.67 15.37
C GLY A 132 -13.41 11.02 15.59
N HIS A 133 -14.11 10.71 14.50
CA HIS A 133 -15.45 10.11 14.50
C HIS A 133 -15.51 8.74 15.18
N VAL A 134 -14.38 8.04 15.32
CA VAL A 134 -14.29 6.74 16.02
C VAL A 134 -14.35 6.91 17.55
N HIS A 135 -14.29 8.14 18.08
CA HIS A 135 -14.27 8.49 19.51
C HIS A 135 -13.13 7.85 20.32
N GLU A 136 -12.10 7.36 19.65
CA GLU A 136 -10.85 6.85 20.22
C GLU A 136 -9.67 7.40 19.39
N PRO A 137 -8.47 7.54 19.98
CA PRO A 137 -7.29 7.92 19.23
C PRO A 137 -6.99 6.89 18.14
N THR A 138 -6.86 7.34 16.88
CA THR A 138 -6.49 6.50 15.74
C THR A 138 -5.45 7.18 14.87
N ILE A 139 -4.69 6.38 14.14
CA ILE A 139 -3.76 6.82 13.09
C ILE A 139 -4.32 6.31 11.77
N ILE A 140 -4.30 7.17 10.74
CA ILE A 140 -4.86 6.83 9.44
C ILE A 140 -3.80 6.19 8.54
N LEU A 141 -4.19 5.13 7.83
CA LEU A 141 -3.53 4.58 6.66
C LEU A 141 -4.41 4.86 5.44
N GLU A 142 -3.92 5.66 4.49
CA GLU A 142 -4.46 5.72 3.14
C GLU A 142 -3.71 4.70 2.27
N ALA A 143 -4.43 3.94 1.46
CA ALA A 143 -3.81 3.01 0.54
C ALA A 143 -4.55 2.92 -0.80
N VAL A 144 -3.80 2.53 -1.83
CA VAL A 144 -4.33 2.10 -3.13
C VAL A 144 -4.02 0.63 -3.30
N ALA A 145 -5.05 -0.16 -3.62
CA ALA A 145 -4.88 -1.58 -3.90
C ALA A 145 -5.57 -1.99 -5.20
N SER A 146 -5.03 -3.01 -5.86
CA SER A 146 -5.61 -3.66 -7.04
C SER A 146 -6.46 -4.87 -6.66
N GLN A 147 -7.15 -5.47 -7.64
CA GLN A 147 -8.05 -6.61 -7.47
C GLN A 147 -7.37 -7.82 -6.84
N ASP A 148 -6.11 -8.04 -7.15
CA ASP A 148 -5.25 -9.10 -6.61
C ASP A 148 -4.70 -8.79 -5.21
N LEU A 149 -5.20 -7.73 -4.59
CA LEU A 149 -4.90 -7.29 -3.22
C LEU A 149 -3.48 -6.73 -3.02
N TRP A 150 -2.72 -6.48 -4.10
CA TRP A 150 -1.44 -5.79 -4.00
C TRP A 150 -1.64 -4.32 -3.62
N ILE A 151 -0.91 -3.85 -2.60
CA ILE A 151 -0.97 -2.47 -2.13
C ILE A 151 0.15 -1.68 -2.84
N TRP A 152 -0.24 -0.81 -3.78
CA TRP A 152 0.66 0.00 -4.60
C TRP A 152 1.09 1.30 -3.94
N HIS A 153 0.24 1.84 -3.09
CA HIS A 153 0.49 3.07 -2.35
C HIS A 153 0.04 2.91 -0.92
N ALA A 154 0.84 3.45 0.01
CA ALA A 154 0.50 3.52 1.42
C ALA A 154 1.03 4.82 2.02
N PHE A 155 0.14 5.61 2.61
CA PHE A 155 0.48 6.81 3.34
C PHE A 155 -0.05 6.72 4.77
N PHE A 156 0.86 6.62 5.74
CA PHE A 156 0.52 6.36 7.14
C PHE A 156 1.05 7.44 8.06
N GLY A 157 0.26 7.79 9.11
CA GLY A 157 0.72 8.63 10.21
C GLY A 157 -0.16 9.84 10.50
N LEU A 158 -1.17 10.13 9.68
CA LEU A 158 -2.06 11.25 9.95
C LEU A 158 -3.02 10.96 11.11
N PRO A 159 -3.36 12.00 11.90
CA PRO A 159 -4.31 11.89 13.00
C PRO A 159 -5.71 11.47 12.56
N GLY A 160 -6.36 10.60 13.33
CA GLY A 160 -7.70 10.09 13.06
C GLY A 160 -8.82 11.13 13.11
N SER A 161 -8.53 12.37 13.50
CA SER A 161 -9.48 13.50 13.38
C SER A 161 -9.61 14.04 11.95
N HIS A 162 -8.70 13.67 11.04
CA HIS A 162 -8.79 14.05 9.64
C HIS A 162 -9.83 13.18 8.93
N ASN A 163 -10.54 13.76 7.96
CA ASN A 163 -11.31 13.00 6.98
C ASN A 163 -10.46 12.64 5.77
N ASP A 164 -10.94 11.75 4.91
CA ASP A 164 -10.20 11.24 3.76
C ASP A 164 -9.78 12.35 2.78
N ILE A 165 -10.57 13.42 2.63
CA ILE A 165 -10.20 14.59 1.82
C ILE A 165 -8.95 15.28 2.39
N ASN A 166 -8.86 15.42 3.71
CA ASN A 166 -7.71 16.03 4.35
C ASN A 166 -6.46 15.13 4.27
N VAL A 167 -6.66 13.82 4.29
CA VAL A 167 -5.59 12.83 4.06
C VAL A 167 -5.09 12.95 2.63
N LEU A 168 -6.03 12.93 1.67
CA LEU A 168 -5.77 13.07 0.25
C LEU A 168 -4.88 14.28 -0.09
N HIS A 169 -5.18 15.45 0.48
CA HIS A 169 -4.42 16.68 0.24
C HIS A 169 -2.99 16.65 0.80
N ARG A 170 -2.68 15.72 1.69
CA ARG A 170 -1.36 15.54 2.30
C ARG A 170 -0.63 14.30 1.79
N SER A 171 -1.35 13.46 1.05
CA SER A 171 -0.83 12.24 0.46
C SER A 171 0.19 12.56 -0.64
N PRO A 172 1.35 11.89 -0.65
CA PRO A 172 2.34 12.05 -1.71
C PRO A 172 1.84 11.52 -3.07
N LEU A 173 0.77 10.73 -3.10
CA LEU A 173 0.19 10.20 -4.34
C LEU A 173 -0.12 11.34 -5.34
N PHE A 174 -0.81 12.38 -4.87
CA PHE A 174 -1.20 13.50 -5.73
C PHE A 174 -0.04 14.42 -6.09
N ALA A 175 0.91 14.61 -5.18
CA ALA A 175 2.13 15.34 -5.48
C ALA A 175 2.86 14.69 -6.66
N LYS A 176 3.06 13.36 -6.61
CA LYS A 176 3.69 12.59 -7.69
C LYS A 176 2.92 12.67 -9.02
N LEU A 177 1.58 12.55 -8.98
CA LEU A 177 0.75 12.69 -10.17
C LEU A 177 0.85 14.08 -10.81
N ALA A 178 0.85 15.14 -9.98
CA ALA A 178 1.00 16.52 -10.44
C ALA A 178 2.42 16.82 -10.97
N GLU A 179 3.44 16.12 -10.46
CA GLU A 179 4.83 16.16 -10.95
C GLU A 179 5.04 15.38 -12.27
N GLY A 180 3.98 14.82 -12.87
CA GLY A 180 4.07 14.05 -14.11
C GLY A 180 4.53 12.59 -13.91
N GLN A 181 4.59 12.11 -12.66
CA GLN A 181 4.95 10.71 -12.35
C GLN A 181 3.74 9.77 -12.38
N ALA A 182 2.68 10.16 -13.13
CA ALA A 182 1.54 9.29 -13.36
C ALA A 182 1.92 8.15 -14.32
N PRO A 183 1.39 6.92 -14.11
CA PRO A 183 1.52 5.88 -15.12
C PRO A 183 0.95 6.35 -16.46
N GLU A 184 1.70 6.18 -17.56
CA GLU A 184 1.22 6.49 -18.89
C GLU A 184 0.12 5.50 -19.27
N VAL A 185 -1.06 6.00 -19.56
CA VAL A 185 -2.21 5.21 -19.99
C VAL A 185 -2.85 5.82 -21.23
N ASN A 186 -3.33 4.97 -22.13
CA ASN A 186 -4.10 5.39 -23.28
C ASN A 186 -5.25 4.39 -23.46
N TYR A 187 -6.48 4.87 -23.31
CA TYR A 187 -7.66 4.03 -23.50
C TYR A 187 -8.81 4.83 -24.09
N THR A 188 -9.73 4.13 -24.75
CA THR A 188 -10.91 4.73 -25.38
C THR A 188 -12.17 4.11 -24.80
N ILE A 189 -13.15 4.94 -24.42
CA ILE A 189 -14.50 4.53 -24.02
C ILE A 189 -15.49 5.35 -24.83
N ASN A 190 -16.42 4.70 -25.54
CA ASN A 190 -17.48 5.35 -26.32
C ASN A 190 -16.94 6.47 -27.26
N ASP A 191 -15.87 6.18 -28.00
CA ASP A 191 -15.17 7.09 -28.93
C ASP A 191 -14.46 8.29 -28.25
N HIS A 192 -14.44 8.38 -26.91
CA HIS A 192 -13.65 9.36 -26.17
C HIS A 192 -12.30 8.78 -25.76
N ASN A 193 -11.21 9.53 -26.01
CA ASN A 193 -9.85 9.13 -25.66
C ASN A 193 -9.45 9.70 -24.30
N TYR A 194 -8.84 8.86 -23.46
CA TYR A 194 -8.36 9.19 -22.12
C TYR A 194 -6.88 8.87 -21.99
N THR A 195 -6.14 9.78 -21.37
CA THR A 195 -4.68 9.67 -21.14
C THR A 195 -4.30 9.65 -19.66
N ILE A 196 -5.28 9.72 -18.78
CA ILE A 196 -5.10 9.70 -17.31
C ILE A 196 -5.85 8.50 -16.77
N GLY A 197 -5.14 7.62 -16.03
CA GLY A 197 -5.74 6.52 -15.29
C GLY A 197 -6.49 7.02 -14.05
N TYR A 198 -7.41 6.21 -13.54
CA TYR A 198 -8.23 6.59 -12.40
C TYR A 198 -8.28 5.52 -11.31
N TYR A 199 -8.69 5.95 -10.12
CA TYR A 199 -8.95 5.11 -8.96
C TYR A 199 -10.44 5.10 -8.62
N LEU A 200 -10.97 3.94 -8.25
CA LEU A 200 -12.31 3.86 -7.67
C LEU A 200 -12.24 4.37 -6.23
N ALA A 201 -13.11 5.32 -5.91
CA ALA A 201 -13.16 5.95 -4.60
C ALA A 201 -14.59 6.01 -4.06
N ASP A 202 -14.75 6.24 -2.77
CA ASP A 202 -16.04 6.44 -2.18
C ASP A 202 -16.62 7.85 -2.46
N GLY A 203 -17.86 8.09 -2.05
CA GLY A 203 -18.58 9.32 -2.34
C GLY A 203 -17.97 10.59 -1.70
N ILE A 204 -17.13 10.45 -0.66
CA ILE A 204 -16.52 11.59 0.04
C ILE A 204 -15.42 12.25 -0.78
N TYR A 205 -14.72 11.48 -1.63
CA TYR A 205 -13.64 12.00 -2.46
C TYR A 205 -14.13 13.09 -3.42
N PRO A 206 -13.30 14.07 -3.79
CA PRO A 206 -13.69 15.16 -4.67
C PRO A 206 -13.98 14.64 -6.10
N PRO A 207 -14.81 15.35 -6.89
CA PRO A 207 -15.08 15.00 -8.28
C PRO A 207 -13.92 15.44 -9.19
N TRP A 208 -12.79 14.74 -9.08
CA TRP A 208 -11.61 14.95 -9.90
C TRP A 208 -11.51 13.88 -10.99
N ALA A 209 -10.86 14.18 -12.12
CA ALA A 209 -10.72 13.29 -13.26
C ALA A 209 -10.12 11.92 -12.90
N ILE A 210 -9.26 11.89 -11.89
CA ILE A 210 -8.59 10.66 -11.40
C ILE A 210 -9.45 9.81 -10.45
N PHE A 211 -10.69 10.21 -10.16
CA PHE A 211 -11.59 9.42 -9.32
C PHE A 211 -12.86 9.04 -10.06
N VAL A 212 -13.26 7.79 -9.92
CA VAL A 212 -14.58 7.32 -10.33
C VAL A 212 -15.35 6.89 -9.08
N LYS A 213 -16.42 7.63 -8.79
CA LYS A 213 -17.26 7.45 -7.58
C LYS A 213 -18.57 6.78 -7.92
N THR A 214 -19.22 6.20 -6.90
CA THR A 214 -20.59 5.74 -7.03
C THR A 214 -21.55 6.91 -7.29
N ILE A 215 -22.65 6.63 -7.97
CA ILE A 215 -23.74 7.62 -8.18
C ILE A 215 -24.68 7.55 -7.00
N THR A 216 -24.82 8.66 -6.27
CA THR A 216 -25.76 8.76 -5.16
C THR A 216 -27.20 8.76 -5.68
N SER A 217 -28.05 7.84 -5.17
CA SER A 217 -29.45 7.68 -5.59
C SER A 217 -29.62 7.46 -7.11
N PRO A 218 -29.02 6.40 -7.70
CA PRO A 218 -29.01 6.17 -9.13
C PRO A 218 -30.42 5.93 -9.67
N GLN A 219 -30.82 6.69 -10.71
CA GLN A 219 -32.10 6.55 -11.39
C GLN A 219 -31.94 5.75 -12.68
N GLY A 220 -32.84 4.79 -12.90
CA GLY A 220 -32.79 3.90 -14.07
C GLY A 220 -31.81 2.72 -13.91
N ASN A 221 -31.94 1.73 -14.80
CA ASN A 221 -31.21 0.47 -14.67
C ASN A 221 -29.70 0.61 -14.93
N LYS A 222 -29.30 1.41 -15.92
CA LYS A 222 -27.90 1.66 -16.27
C LYS A 222 -27.11 2.21 -15.07
N LYS A 223 -27.57 3.31 -14.46
CA LYS A 223 -26.90 3.94 -13.32
C LYS A 223 -26.90 3.04 -12.08
N LYS A 224 -27.94 2.23 -11.89
CA LYS A 224 -27.96 1.22 -10.81
C LYS A 224 -26.93 0.14 -11.02
N LEU A 225 -26.80 -0.39 -12.25
CA LEU A 225 -25.81 -1.40 -12.60
C LEU A 225 -24.39 -0.84 -12.39
N PHE A 226 -24.12 0.36 -12.91
CA PHE A 226 -22.84 1.04 -12.71
C PHE A 226 -22.50 1.19 -11.22
N SER A 227 -23.43 1.73 -10.41
CA SER A 227 -23.19 1.94 -8.98
C SER A 227 -22.90 0.61 -8.26
N GLN A 228 -23.62 -0.46 -8.59
CA GLN A 228 -23.40 -1.78 -8.01
C GLN A 228 -22.02 -2.34 -8.41
N ALA A 229 -21.63 -2.22 -9.68
CA ALA A 229 -20.33 -2.66 -10.17
C ALA A 229 -19.19 -1.86 -9.54
N GLN A 230 -19.33 -0.52 -9.49
CA GLN A 230 -18.34 0.38 -8.90
C GLN A 230 -18.15 0.09 -7.40
N GLU A 231 -19.22 -0.04 -6.62
CA GLU A 231 -19.14 -0.39 -5.19
C GLU A 231 -18.51 -1.77 -4.96
N GLY A 232 -18.81 -2.73 -5.84
CA GLY A 232 -18.19 -4.06 -5.79
C GLY A 232 -16.67 -4.01 -6.04
N ALA A 233 -16.24 -3.26 -7.05
CA ALA A 233 -14.84 -3.12 -7.42
C ALA A 233 -14.06 -2.22 -6.45
N ARG A 234 -14.68 -1.15 -5.94
CA ARG A 234 -14.05 -0.28 -4.93
C ARG A 234 -13.62 -1.03 -3.67
N LYS A 235 -14.35 -2.06 -3.29
CA LYS A 235 -14.03 -2.88 -2.10
C LYS A 235 -12.74 -3.68 -2.20
N ASP A 236 -12.01 -3.61 -3.30
CA ASP A 236 -10.71 -4.30 -3.43
C ASP A 236 -9.72 -3.81 -2.38
N VAL A 237 -9.63 -2.50 -2.13
CA VAL A 237 -8.77 -1.95 -1.07
C VAL A 237 -9.23 -2.33 0.33
N GLU A 238 -10.55 -2.37 0.59
CA GLU A 238 -11.10 -2.85 1.86
C GLU A 238 -10.77 -4.33 2.09
N ARG A 239 -10.83 -5.15 1.03
CA ARG A 239 -10.40 -6.55 1.07
C ARG A 239 -8.90 -6.68 1.34
N ALA A 240 -8.07 -5.82 0.71
CA ALA A 240 -6.63 -5.79 0.97
C ALA A 240 -6.35 -5.45 2.45
N PHE A 241 -7.06 -4.47 3.03
CA PHE A 241 -6.98 -4.19 4.47
C PHE A 241 -7.39 -5.40 5.32
N GLY A 242 -8.48 -6.07 4.96
CA GLY A 242 -8.94 -7.27 5.66
C GLY A 242 -7.91 -8.38 5.66
N VAL A 243 -7.28 -8.66 4.51
CA VAL A 243 -6.23 -9.67 4.38
C VAL A 243 -4.94 -9.25 5.10
N LEU A 244 -4.54 -7.97 5.01
CA LEU A 244 -3.41 -7.42 5.78
C LEU A 244 -3.60 -7.66 7.28
N GLN A 245 -4.77 -7.34 7.81
CA GLN A 245 -5.12 -7.55 9.22
C GLN A 245 -5.25 -9.03 9.60
N ALA A 246 -5.66 -9.89 8.69
CA ALA A 246 -5.71 -11.34 8.90
C ALA A 246 -4.31 -11.96 8.96
N ARG A 247 -3.39 -11.51 8.10
CA ARG A 247 -1.98 -11.96 8.08
C ARG A 247 -1.17 -11.40 9.25
N PHE A 248 -1.43 -10.15 9.64
CA PHE A 248 -0.68 -9.43 10.68
C PHE A 248 -1.63 -8.90 11.75
N ALA A 249 -1.91 -9.72 12.76
CA ALA A 249 -2.84 -9.35 13.83
C ALA A 249 -2.38 -8.14 14.66
N ILE A 250 -1.11 -7.74 14.59
CA ILE A 250 -0.61 -6.52 15.22
C ILE A 250 -1.34 -5.27 14.71
N VAL A 251 -1.64 -5.21 13.39
CA VAL A 251 -2.35 -4.08 12.76
C VAL A 251 -3.87 -4.21 12.84
N ARG A 252 -4.39 -5.38 13.22
CA ARG A 252 -5.80 -5.57 13.58
C ARG A 252 -6.08 -5.14 15.01
N GLY A 253 -5.17 -5.48 15.93
CA GLY A 253 -5.24 -5.07 17.33
C GLY A 253 -4.86 -3.61 17.52
N PRO A 254 -5.07 -3.04 18.72
CA PRO A 254 -4.69 -1.66 18.99
C PRO A 254 -3.16 -1.49 19.04
N ALA A 255 -2.66 -0.41 18.44
CA ALA A 255 -1.26 -0.03 18.47
C ALA A 255 -0.81 0.27 19.92
N ARG A 256 0.27 -0.38 20.37
CA ARG A 256 0.76 -0.30 21.75
C ARG A 256 2.07 0.46 21.93
N PHE A 257 2.78 0.79 20.86
CA PHE A 257 3.98 1.60 20.92
C PHE A 257 3.62 3.08 21.12
N TRP A 258 4.45 3.81 21.83
CA TRP A 258 4.30 5.24 22.10
C TRP A 258 4.83 6.09 20.95
N ASP A 259 5.87 5.59 20.31
CA ASP A 259 6.58 6.26 19.26
C ASP A 259 5.88 6.04 17.92
N GLN A 260 5.50 7.15 17.28
CA GLN A 260 4.80 7.13 16.00
C GLN A 260 5.67 6.57 14.87
N GLU A 261 6.98 6.80 14.91
CA GLU A 261 7.89 6.27 13.90
C GLU A 261 7.98 4.75 13.97
N THR A 262 8.04 4.17 15.18
CA THR A 262 7.94 2.70 15.34
C THR A 262 6.64 2.15 14.77
N LEU A 263 5.51 2.85 14.99
CA LEU A 263 4.21 2.42 14.43
C LEU A 263 4.19 2.52 12.90
N ARG A 264 4.80 3.55 12.34
CA ARG A 264 4.95 3.71 10.88
C ARG A 264 5.79 2.57 10.30
N GLN A 265 6.92 2.25 10.91
CA GLN A 265 7.78 1.14 10.47
C GLN A 265 7.05 -0.21 10.54
N ILE A 266 6.27 -0.47 11.59
CA ILE A 266 5.46 -1.68 11.74
C ILE A 266 4.43 -1.77 10.61
N MET A 267 3.66 -0.71 10.35
CA MET A 267 2.65 -0.70 9.31
C MET A 267 3.27 -0.91 7.93
N THR A 268 4.33 -0.17 7.62
CA THR A 268 5.04 -0.28 6.33
C THR A 268 5.63 -1.67 6.12
N ALA A 269 6.29 -2.25 7.13
CA ALA A 269 6.83 -3.60 7.03
C ALA A 269 5.74 -4.65 6.84
N CYS A 270 4.58 -4.51 7.51
CA CYS A 270 3.43 -5.40 7.30
C CYS A 270 2.91 -5.32 5.86
N ILE A 271 2.84 -4.12 5.26
CA ILE A 271 2.41 -3.93 3.87
C ILE A 271 3.41 -4.55 2.90
N ILE A 272 4.71 -4.30 3.09
CA ILE A 272 5.77 -4.91 2.27
C ILE A 272 5.67 -6.44 2.31
N MET A 273 5.64 -7.03 3.51
CA MET A 273 5.51 -8.49 3.66
C MET A 273 4.18 -9.03 3.12
N HIS A 274 3.10 -8.24 3.15
CA HIS A 274 1.83 -8.60 2.53
C HIS A 274 1.98 -8.72 1.01
N ASN A 275 2.64 -7.76 0.37
CA ASN A 275 2.90 -7.79 -1.07
C ASN A 275 3.86 -8.95 -1.45
N MET A 276 4.90 -9.19 -0.65
CA MET A 276 5.80 -10.35 -0.84
C MET A 276 5.04 -11.69 -0.79
N ILE A 277 4.07 -11.82 0.11
CA ILE A 277 3.25 -13.04 0.22
C ILE A 277 2.31 -13.16 -0.98
N ILE A 278 1.76 -12.05 -1.49
CA ILE A 278 0.92 -12.07 -2.70
C ILE A 278 1.73 -12.54 -3.91
N GLU A 279 2.96 -12.08 -4.06
CA GLU A 279 3.86 -12.52 -5.13
C GLU A 279 4.16 -14.02 -5.03
N ASP A 280 4.59 -14.49 -3.86
CA ASP A 280 4.87 -15.89 -3.54
C ASP A 280 3.64 -16.80 -3.83
N GLU A 281 2.43 -16.34 -3.48
CA GLU A 281 1.18 -17.05 -3.75
C GLU A 281 0.80 -17.07 -5.26
N ARG A 282 1.19 -16.06 -6.05
CA ARG A 282 0.98 -16.05 -7.50
C ARG A 282 1.90 -17.05 -8.21
N GLU A 283 3.17 -17.06 -7.85
CA GLU A 283 4.14 -17.99 -8.42
C GLU A 283 3.72 -19.45 -8.19
N ASP A 284 3.14 -19.78 -7.03
CA ASP A 284 2.62 -21.13 -6.73
C ASP A 284 1.44 -21.51 -7.65
N PHE A 285 0.58 -20.55 -8.06
CA PHE A 285 -0.53 -20.80 -8.99
C PHE A 285 -0.08 -20.96 -10.44
N ASP A 286 0.96 -20.26 -10.87
CA ASP A 286 1.50 -20.34 -12.24
C ASP A 286 2.26 -21.68 -12.46
N TYR A 287 2.81 -22.30 -11.41
CA TYR A 287 3.44 -23.62 -11.49
C TYR A 287 2.45 -24.78 -11.73
N ASP A 288 1.18 -24.64 -11.38
CA ASP A 288 0.13 -25.64 -11.65
C ASP A 288 -0.47 -25.53 -13.07
N HIS A 289 -0.17 -24.46 -13.80
CA HIS A 289 -0.51 -24.27 -15.21
C HIS A 289 0.80 -24.09 -15.99
N GLU A 290 1.14 -25.04 -16.90
CA GLU A 290 2.39 -25.07 -17.66
C GLU A 290 2.77 -23.67 -18.20
N PRO A 291 4.01 -23.20 -17.97
CA PRO A 291 4.42 -21.87 -18.38
C PRO A 291 4.69 -21.85 -19.89
N GLU A 292 3.94 -21.07 -20.63
CA GLU A 292 4.46 -20.50 -21.86
C GLU A 292 5.62 -19.57 -21.47
N ASN A 293 6.80 -19.87 -22.00
CA ASN A 293 8.09 -19.22 -21.71
C ASN A 293 8.02 -17.70 -21.78
N PHE A 294 7.96 -17.04 -20.64
CA PHE A 294 8.36 -15.64 -20.52
C PHE A 294 9.76 -15.57 -19.90
N HIS A 295 10.75 -15.31 -20.73
CA HIS A 295 12.07 -14.89 -20.28
C HIS A 295 11.96 -13.51 -19.65
N TYR A 296 12.25 -13.43 -18.37
CA TYR A 296 12.51 -12.16 -17.68
C TYR A 296 13.92 -11.68 -18.04
N ASP A 297 14.02 -10.79 -19.01
CA ASP A 297 15.23 -10.00 -19.20
C ASP A 297 15.26 -8.87 -18.16
N HIS A 298 16.09 -9.07 -17.13
CA HIS A 298 16.51 -8.00 -16.24
C HIS A 298 17.55 -7.11 -16.94
N GLU A 299 17.11 -6.28 -17.87
CA GLU A 299 17.91 -5.12 -18.26
C GLU A 299 17.38 -3.89 -17.53
N GLY A 300 18.04 -3.60 -16.41
CA GLY A 300 17.94 -2.30 -15.76
C GLY A 300 18.60 -1.25 -16.65
N GLU A 301 17.82 -0.48 -17.38
CA GLU A 301 18.30 0.74 -18.00
C GLU A 301 18.78 1.69 -16.91
N ARG A 302 20.12 1.88 -16.84
CA ARG A 302 20.71 3.01 -16.16
C ARG A 302 20.26 4.27 -16.92
N VAL A 303 19.38 5.03 -16.30
CA VAL A 303 19.12 6.41 -16.72
C VAL A 303 20.41 7.19 -16.55
N ILE A 304 21.07 7.49 -17.66
CA ILE A 304 22.13 8.48 -17.71
C ILE A 304 21.44 9.83 -17.51
N ILE A 305 21.69 10.46 -16.37
CA ILE A 305 21.28 11.84 -16.12
C ILE A 305 22.18 12.70 -17.00
N GLU A 306 21.69 13.09 -18.17
CA GLU A 306 22.22 14.22 -18.90
C GLU A 306 21.68 15.50 -18.26
N ASP A 307 22.59 16.28 -17.70
CA ASP A 307 22.37 17.62 -17.19
C ASP A 307 22.01 18.56 -18.35
N GLU A 308 20.74 18.63 -18.71
CA GLU A 308 20.23 19.73 -19.51
C GLU A 308 19.39 20.63 -18.62
N HIS A 309 19.86 21.85 -18.43
CA HIS A 309 19.17 22.95 -17.83
C HIS A 309 17.84 23.23 -18.56
N THR A 310 16.79 22.51 -18.21
CA THR A 310 15.43 22.91 -18.58
C THR A 310 14.98 24.01 -17.60
N PRO A 311 14.45 25.13 -18.10
CA PRO A 311 14.12 26.25 -17.21
C PRO A 311 13.08 25.82 -16.19
N GLU A 312 13.30 26.16 -14.90
CA GLU A 312 12.36 25.94 -13.78
C GLU A 312 10.92 26.38 -14.10
N LEU A 313 10.78 27.35 -15.00
CA LEU A 313 9.48 27.85 -15.47
C LEU A 313 8.70 26.81 -16.30
N SER A 314 9.36 25.94 -17.07
CA SER A 314 8.72 24.89 -17.88
C SER A 314 8.15 23.79 -16.97
N GLN A 315 8.93 23.32 -16.01
CA GLN A 315 8.50 22.29 -15.05
C GLN A 315 7.36 22.80 -14.16
N PHE A 316 7.40 24.09 -13.77
CA PHE A 316 6.33 24.71 -13.00
C PHE A 316 5.03 24.84 -13.79
N MET A 317 5.09 25.19 -15.07
CA MET A 317 3.92 25.26 -15.94
C MET A 317 3.33 23.88 -16.20
N GLU A 318 4.17 22.85 -16.35
CA GLU A 318 3.73 21.47 -16.50
C GLU A 318 3.05 20.96 -15.22
N PHE A 319 3.62 21.21 -14.05
CA PHE A 319 3.00 20.93 -12.76
C PHE A 319 1.61 21.57 -12.61
N ILE A 320 1.48 22.87 -12.99
CA ILE A 320 0.18 23.55 -12.95
C ILE A 320 -0.82 22.90 -13.89
N LYS A 321 -0.40 22.55 -15.11
CA LYS A 321 -1.24 21.88 -16.09
C LYS A 321 -1.71 20.53 -15.54
N ASN A 322 -0.80 19.65 -15.11
CA ASN A 322 -1.13 18.33 -14.56
C ASN A 322 -2.08 18.44 -13.37
N ASN A 323 -1.84 19.41 -12.47
CA ASN A 323 -2.70 19.65 -11.32
C ASN A 323 -4.12 20.10 -11.74
N HIS A 324 -4.22 20.90 -12.81
CA HIS A 324 -5.51 21.30 -13.38
C HIS A 324 -6.23 20.10 -13.99
N ASP A 325 -5.54 19.31 -14.81
CA ASP A 325 -6.09 18.15 -15.53
C ASP A 325 -6.58 17.07 -14.53
N ILE A 326 -5.81 16.80 -13.46
CA ILE A 326 -6.20 15.89 -12.38
C ILE A 326 -7.51 16.33 -11.70
N ARG A 327 -7.71 17.64 -11.52
CA ARG A 327 -8.86 18.21 -10.80
C ARG A 327 -10.02 18.59 -11.69
N ASP A 328 -9.98 18.26 -12.96
CA ASP A 328 -11.02 18.60 -13.94
C ASP A 328 -12.33 17.87 -13.61
N ARG A 329 -13.35 18.65 -13.25
CA ARG A 329 -14.70 18.14 -12.94
C ARG A 329 -15.48 17.75 -14.20
N GLN A 330 -15.21 18.39 -15.32
CA GLN A 330 -15.88 18.09 -16.57
C GLN A 330 -15.40 16.74 -17.10
N ALA A 331 -14.06 16.52 -17.09
CA ALA A 331 -13.45 15.24 -17.40
C ALA A 331 -13.95 14.11 -16.48
N HIS A 332 -14.10 14.38 -15.17
CA HIS A 332 -14.69 13.44 -14.21
C HIS A 332 -16.11 13.04 -14.62
N SER A 333 -16.98 14.02 -14.94
CA SER A 333 -18.37 13.75 -15.28
C SER A 333 -18.48 12.99 -16.60
N GLN A 334 -17.69 13.38 -17.61
CA GLN A 334 -17.65 12.70 -18.89
C GLN A 334 -17.20 11.24 -18.76
N LEU A 335 -16.11 10.98 -18.03
CA LEU A 335 -15.63 9.61 -17.76
C LEU A 335 -16.68 8.76 -17.04
N GLN A 336 -17.38 9.33 -16.05
CA GLN A 336 -18.43 8.61 -15.33
C GLN A 336 -19.62 8.26 -16.24
N ASP A 337 -20.07 9.19 -17.07
CA ASP A 337 -21.16 8.95 -18.03
C ASP A 337 -20.75 7.90 -19.08
N ASP A 338 -19.51 7.96 -19.61
CA ASP A 338 -19.00 6.98 -20.53
C ASP A 338 -18.90 5.57 -19.92
N LEU A 339 -18.48 5.46 -18.67
CA LEU A 339 -18.44 4.17 -17.97
C LEU A 339 -19.85 3.63 -17.69
N VAL A 340 -20.84 4.49 -17.42
CA VAL A 340 -22.25 4.09 -17.25
C VAL A 340 -22.80 3.49 -18.54
N GLU A 341 -22.47 4.07 -19.71
CA GLU A 341 -22.89 3.54 -21.02
C GLU A 341 -22.10 2.28 -21.41
N HIS A 342 -20.82 2.21 -21.09
CA HIS A 342 -19.95 1.09 -21.42
C HIS A 342 -20.30 -0.20 -20.64
N LEU A 343 -20.73 -0.07 -19.39
CA LEU A 343 -21.12 -1.20 -18.55
C LEU A 343 -22.52 -1.73 -18.84
N TRP A 344 -23.34 -1.01 -19.61
CA TRP A 344 -24.71 -1.40 -19.98
C TRP A 344 -24.73 -2.27 -21.24
#